data_6d12db06eb0c08f16dfcc9015e14f2ed
#
_entry.id   6d12db06eb0c08f16dfcc9015e14f2ed
#
_cell.length_a   1.000
_cell.length_b   1.000
_cell.length_c   1.000
_cell.angle_alpha   90.00
_cell.angle_beta   90.00
_cell.angle_gamma   90.00
#
_symmetry.space_group_name_H-M   'P 1'
#
loop_
_entity.id
_entity.type
_entity.pdbx_description
1 polymer ?
#
loop_
_entity_poly.entity_id
_entity_poly.type
_entity_poly.pdbx_seq_one_letter_code
_entity_poly.pdbx_strand_id
1 'polypeptide(L)'
;MARIYPLFSSSKGNSSFIGNSDGGILVDAGVSCKRLCEALKANEIDPAVIQGIFITHTHSDHVSGLKVLTKKYHIPVFAQKTNLEILVSDGKIDPACDVNEVDGNEVCIGDYAVKGFTTFHDTPASCGYQIKTPDGKQVCVCTDLGTVTNEVDMHLSGSDLVLLESNYDESMLKNGPYPYELKRRIASDHGHLSLIHISEPTRQAEISY
;
A
#
# COMPACT_ATOMS: atom_id res chain seq x y z
N MET A 1 2.45 17.56 -11.88
CA MET A 1 1.27 16.68 -11.75
C MET A 1 1.72 15.40 -11.08
N ALA A 2 1.08 15.03 -9.98
CA ALA A 2 1.37 13.76 -9.30
C ALA A 2 0.89 12.57 -10.13
N ARG A 3 1.60 11.44 -10.03
CA ARG A 3 1.29 10.17 -10.69
C ARG A 3 1.39 9.05 -9.67
N ILE A 4 0.72 7.92 -9.95
CA ILE A 4 0.96 6.66 -9.25
C ILE A 4 1.93 5.83 -10.08
N TYR A 5 2.94 5.30 -9.41
CA TYR A 5 3.89 4.33 -9.95
C TYR A 5 3.80 3.05 -9.13
N PRO A 6 3.04 2.03 -9.57
CA PRO A 6 3.10 0.70 -8.97
C PRO A 6 4.46 0.10 -9.27
N LEU A 7 5.41 0.24 -8.33
CA LEU A 7 6.79 -0.22 -8.54
C LEU A 7 6.90 -1.75 -8.46
N PHE A 8 6.14 -2.34 -7.55
CA PHE A 8 6.05 -3.77 -7.33
C PHE A 8 4.64 -4.14 -6.87
N SER A 9 4.08 -5.22 -7.45
CA SER A 9 2.78 -5.77 -7.08
C SER A 9 2.83 -7.29 -7.23
N SER A 10 3.17 -7.99 -6.16
CA SER A 10 3.22 -9.45 -6.12
C SER A 10 3.40 -9.98 -4.70
N SER A 11 3.12 -11.27 -4.47
CA SER A 11 3.42 -11.98 -3.22
C SER A 11 4.91 -12.01 -2.82
N LYS A 12 5.81 -11.40 -3.62
CA LYS A 12 7.24 -11.29 -3.34
C LYS A 12 7.67 -9.86 -3.01
N GLY A 13 6.74 -8.92 -3.03
CA GLY A 13 6.97 -7.54 -2.65
C GLY A 13 6.00 -6.58 -3.32
N ASN A 14 5.52 -5.65 -2.50
CA ASN A 14 4.57 -4.60 -2.86
C ASN A 14 5.18 -3.25 -2.52
N SER A 15 5.04 -2.29 -3.42
CA SER A 15 5.44 -0.90 -3.20
C SER A 15 4.90 -0.01 -4.30
N SER A 16 4.33 1.12 -3.93
CA SER A 16 3.83 2.13 -4.87
C SER A 16 4.33 3.50 -4.49
N PHE A 17 4.82 4.26 -5.47
CA PHE A 17 5.21 5.66 -5.27
C PHE A 17 4.11 6.57 -5.83
N ILE A 18 3.70 7.56 -5.05
CA ILE A 18 2.73 8.57 -5.42
C ILE A 18 3.43 9.93 -5.39
N GLY A 19 3.60 10.55 -6.56
CA GLY A 19 4.36 11.80 -6.65
C GLY A 19 4.87 12.10 -8.04
N ASN A 20 5.96 12.86 -8.08
CA ASN A 20 6.70 13.21 -9.29
C ASN A 20 8.22 13.28 -8.98
N SER A 21 9.02 13.82 -9.91
CA SER A 21 10.47 14.00 -9.74
C SER A 21 10.85 14.95 -8.59
N ASP A 22 9.94 15.82 -8.13
CA ASP A 22 10.21 16.88 -7.16
C ASP A 22 9.86 16.44 -5.72
N GLY A 23 8.97 15.45 -5.57
CA GLY A 23 8.56 14.93 -4.28
C GLY A 23 7.45 13.90 -4.37
N GLY A 24 7.32 13.11 -3.32
CA GLY A 24 6.26 12.11 -3.22
C GLY A 24 6.34 11.27 -1.97
N ILE A 25 5.39 10.36 -1.86
CA ILE A 25 5.29 9.40 -0.77
C ILE A 25 5.37 7.97 -1.30
N LEU A 26 5.86 7.07 -0.48
CA LEU A 26 5.90 5.65 -0.76
C LEU A 26 4.83 4.95 0.07
N VAL A 27 4.03 4.09 -0.57
CA VAL A 27 3.15 3.15 0.13
C VAL A 27 3.77 1.78 0.02
N ASP A 28 4.13 1.22 1.17
CA ASP A 28 4.87 -0.02 1.38
C ASP A 28 6.30 -0.04 0.79
N ALA A 29 7.15 -0.88 1.39
CA ALA A 29 8.54 -1.08 1.02
C ALA A 29 8.88 -2.59 1.00
N GLY A 30 8.11 -3.35 0.22
CA GLY A 30 8.05 -4.80 0.26
C GLY A 30 9.20 -5.54 -0.43
N VAL A 31 10.11 -4.83 -1.09
CA VAL A 31 11.32 -5.41 -1.68
C VAL A 31 12.58 -4.75 -1.12
N SER A 32 13.76 -5.34 -1.36
CA SER A 32 15.00 -4.75 -0.86
C SER A 32 15.18 -3.29 -1.29
N CYS A 33 15.81 -2.47 -0.43
CA CYS A 33 16.11 -1.06 -0.71
C CYS A 33 16.82 -0.88 -2.06
N LYS A 34 17.73 -1.81 -2.44
CA LYS A 34 18.41 -1.78 -3.74
C LYS A 34 17.41 -1.83 -4.90
N ARG A 35 16.49 -2.83 -4.87
CA ARG A 35 15.46 -2.98 -5.92
C ARG A 35 14.51 -1.80 -5.98
N LEU A 36 14.09 -1.27 -4.81
CA LEU A 36 13.28 -0.06 -4.75
C LEU A 36 13.96 1.13 -5.41
N CYS A 37 15.22 1.39 -5.06
CA CYS A 37 16.00 2.47 -5.67
C CYS A 37 16.20 2.30 -7.17
N GLU A 38 16.40 1.07 -7.64
CA GLU A 38 16.51 0.76 -9.08
C GLU A 38 15.19 1.04 -9.82
N ALA A 39 14.05 0.61 -9.24
CA ALA A 39 12.73 0.85 -9.82
C ALA A 39 12.34 2.34 -9.84
N LEU A 40 12.63 3.08 -8.77
CA LEU A 40 12.42 4.53 -8.73
C LEU A 40 13.25 5.24 -9.80
N LYS A 41 14.54 4.93 -9.89
CA LYS A 41 15.44 5.52 -10.89
C LYS A 41 15.05 5.18 -12.33
N ALA A 42 14.53 3.98 -12.58
CA ALA A 42 13.99 3.61 -13.89
C ALA A 42 12.79 4.44 -14.32
N ASN A 43 12.08 5.04 -13.33
CA ASN A 43 10.99 6.01 -13.55
C ASN A 43 11.46 7.47 -13.38
N GLU A 44 12.77 7.75 -13.44
CA GLU A 44 13.36 9.08 -13.29
C GLU A 44 13.09 9.75 -11.94
N ILE A 45 12.88 8.95 -10.87
CA ILE A 45 12.62 9.40 -9.51
C ILE A 45 13.86 9.14 -8.64
N ASP A 46 14.42 10.19 -8.03
CA ASP A 46 15.47 10.04 -7.04
C ASP A 46 14.86 9.53 -5.72
N PRO A 47 15.35 8.42 -5.12
CA PRO A 47 14.86 7.99 -3.81
C PRO A 47 14.95 9.05 -2.71
N ALA A 48 15.80 10.06 -2.84
CA ALA A 48 15.93 11.15 -1.88
C ALA A 48 14.73 12.12 -1.87
N VAL A 49 13.87 12.10 -2.88
CA VAL A 49 12.65 12.94 -2.91
C VAL A 49 11.47 12.33 -2.16
N ILE A 50 11.61 11.10 -1.62
CA ILE A 50 10.58 10.46 -0.83
C ILE A 50 10.45 11.19 0.51
N GLN A 51 9.29 11.76 0.77
CA GLN A 51 9.00 12.54 1.96
C GLN A 51 8.50 11.68 3.13
N GLY A 52 7.86 10.53 2.85
CA GLY A 52 7.36 9.60 3.86
C GLY A 52 7.06 8.23 3.31
N ILE A 53 7.11 7.24 4.18
CA ILE A 53 6.75 5.85 3.87
C ILE A 53 5.51 5.48 4.68
N PHE A 54 4.42 5.14 4.01
CA PHE A 54 3.15 4.73 4.60
C PHE A 54 3.02 3.22 4.51
N ILE A 55 2.86 2.53 5.64
CA ILE A 55 2.80 1.07 5.70
C ILE A 55 1.36 0.62 5.89
N THR A 56 0.86 -0.20 4.97
CA THR A 56 -0.49 -0.75 5.02
C THR A 56 -0.63 -1.81 6.11
N HIS A 57 0.32 -2.74 6.21
CA HIS A 57 0.40 -3.79 7.21
C HIS A 57 1.81 -4.39 7.30
N THR A 58 2.02 -5.36 8.19
CA THR A 58 3.37 -5.81 8.59
C THR A 58 3.87 -7.09 7.90
N HIS A 59 3.18 -7.61 6.89
CA HIS A 59 3.69 -8.76 6.15
C HIS A 59 5.03 -8.47 5.48
N SER A 60 5.88 -9.48 5.36
CA SER A 60 7.27 -9.31 4.91
C SER A 60 7.40 -8.72 3.50
N ASP A 61 6.45 -9.02 2.62
CA ASP A 61 6.37 -8.49 1.26
C ASP A 61 5.83 -7.05 1.17
N HIS A 62 5.59 -6.40 2.32
CA HIS A 62 5.27 -4.97 2.46
C HIS A 62 6.37 -4.18 3.19
N VAL A 63 7.26 -4.85 3.94
CA VAL A 63 8.21 -4.16 4.83
C VAL A 63 9.67 -4.60 4.70
N SER A 64 10.00 -5.55 3.81
CA SER A 64 11.34 -6.16 3.75
C SER A 64 12.50 -5.19 3.46
N GLY A 65 12.22 -4.09 2.77
CA GLY A 65 13.21 -3.04 2.48
C GLY A 65 13.24 -1.88 3.46
N LEU A 66 12.26 -1.80 4.35
CA LEU A 66 11.96 -0.63 5.17
C LEU A 66 13.16 -0.19 6.02
N LYS A 67 13.76 -1.10 6.78
CA LYS A 67 14.89 -0.79 7.67
C LYS A 67 16.08 -0.16 6.96
N VAL A 68 16.44 -0.71 5.79
CA VAL A 68 17.60 -0.20 5.03
C VAL A 68 17.27 1.13 4.38
N LEU A 69 16.04 1.30 3.91
CA LEU A 69 15.56 2.52 3.28
C LEU A 69 15.53 3.68 4.28
N THR A 70 14.91 3.46 5.47
CA THR A 70 14.83 4.45 6.54
C THR A 70 16.20 4.84 7.06
N LYS A 71 17.10 3.87 7.26
CA LYS A 71 18.49 4.12 7.68
C LYS A 71 19.27 4.96 6.66
N LYS A 72 19.08 4.68 5.36
CA LYS A 72 19.88 5.31 4.30
C LYS A 72 19.43 6.72 3.96
N TYR A 73 18.12 6.95 3.97
CA TYR A 73 17.52 8.21 3.48
C TYR A 73 16.87 9.04 4.58
N HIS A 74 16.81 8.51 5.83
CA HIS A 74 16.18 9.15 6.99
C HIS A 74 14.72 9.57 6.74
N ILE A 75 13.98 8.72 6.00
CA ILE A 75 12.60 8.97 5.64
C ILE A 75 11.70 8.56 6.82
N PRO A 76 10.79 9.44 7.28
CA PRO A 76 9.84 9.10 8.34
C PRO A 76 8.85 8.01 7.90
N VAL A 77 8.43 7.17 8.86
CA VAL A 77 7.47 6.09 8.66
C VAL A 77 6.15 6.44 9.29
N PHE A 78 5.07 6.16 8.56
CA PHE A 78 3.69 6.37 8.95
C PHE A 78 2.94 5.04 8.89
N ALA A 79 2.23 4.67 9.96
CA ALA A 79 1.39 3.49 9.98
C ALA A 79 0.38 3.57 11.13
N GLN A 80 -0.57 2.63 11.16
CA GLN A 80 -1.41 2.45 12.32
C GLN A 80 -0.58 2.06 13.56
N LYS A 81 -1.00 2.46 14.74
CA LYS A 81 -0.30 2.24 16.01
C LYS A 81 0.18 0.79 16.19
N THR A 82 -0.72 -0.18 16.01
CA THR A 82 -0.39 -1.61 16.12
C THR A 82 0.73 -2.02 15.16
N ASN A 83 0.70 -1.54 13.92
CA ASN A 83 1.76 -1.81 12.93
C ASN A 83 3.10 -1.20 13.36
N LEU A 84 3.09 0.03 13.87
CA LEU A 84 4.32 0.68 14.39
C LEU A 84 4.93 -0.11 15.54
N GLU A 85 4.11 -0.54 16.51
CA GLU A 85 4.56 -1.34 17.65
C GLU A 85 5.25 -2.65 17.18
N ILE A 86 4.64 -3.36 16.22
CA ILE A 86 5.20 -4.58 15.63
C ILE A 86 6.50 -4.28 14.87
N LEU A 87 6.52 -3.26 14.01
CA LEU A 87 7.68 -2.90 13.20
C LEU A 87 8.89 -2.50 14.05
N VAL A 88 8.66 -1.79 15.15
CA VAL A 88 9.71 -1.41 16.10
C VAL A 88 10.19 -2.62 16.89
N SER A 89 9.28 -3.44 17.44
CA SER A 89 9.64 -4.64 18.22
C SER A 89 10.42 -5.66 17.41
N ASP A 90 10.06 -5.84 16.14
CA ASP A 90 10.72 -6.76 15.20
C ASP A 90 12.00 -6.18 14.58
N GLY A 91 12.35 -4.94 14.94
CA GLY A 91 13.52 -4.25 14.40
C GLY A 91 13.46 -4.04 12.88
N LYS A 92 12.27 -3.83 12.33
CA LYS A 92 12.02 -3.58 10.90
C LYS A 92 12.23 -2.12 10.50
N ILE A 93 12.34 -1.21 11.48
CA ILE A 93 12.62 0.21 11.31
C ILE A 93 13.99 0.53 11.93
N ASP A 94 14.72 1.47 11.36
CA ASP A 94 15.94 1.98 11.99
C ASP A 94 15.58 2.71 13.30
N PRO A 95 16.28 2.47 14.42
CA PRO A 95 15.96 3.11 15.71
C PRO A 95 16.03 4.65 15.71
N ALA A 96 16.74 5.24 14.76
CA ALA A 96 16.83 6.69 14.60
C ALA A 96 15.77 7.27 13.65
N CYS A 97 14.86 6.43 13.15
CA CYS A 97 13.81 6.86 12.24
C CYS A 97 12.63 7.47 12.99
N ASP A 98 12.11 8.59 12.50
CA ASP A 98 10.87 9.16 13.00
C ASP A 98 9.68 8.26 12.61
N VAL A 99 8.87 7.89 13.59
CA VAL A 99 7.66 7.08 13.42
C VAL A 99 6.43 7.90 13.81
N ASN A 100 5.40 7.84 12.98
CA ASN A 100 4.19 8.66 13.11
C ASN A 100 2.95 7.79 12.95
N GLU A 101 1.99 7.96 13.86
CA GLU A 101 0.73 7.23 13.86
C GLU A 101 -0.26 7.85 12.87
N VAL A 102 -0.97 7.00 12.13
CA VAL A 102 -2.04 7.38 11.19
C VAL A 102 -3.29 6.59 11.53
N ASP A 103 -4.11 7.14 12.41
CA ASP A 103 -5.35 6.53 12.90
C ASP A 103 -6.57 7.38 12.54
N GLY A 104 -7.08 7.22 11.32
CA GLY A 104 -8.31 7.87 10.87
C GLY A 104 -8.24 9.40 10.74
N ASN A 105 -7.22 10.04 11.29
CA ASN A 105 -6.96 11.47 11.13
C ASN A 105 -6.10 11.72 9.89
N GLU A 106 -6.29 12.88 9.27
CA GLU A 106 -5.46 13.32 8.16
C GLU A 106 -4.09 13.76 8.68
N VAL A 107 -3.03 13.23 8.06
CA VAL A 107 -1.63 13.57 8.33
C VAL A 107 -1.07 14.29 7.12
N CYS A 108 -0.45 15.47 7.34
CA CYS A 108 0.19 16.22 6.27
C CYS A 108 1.70 15.91 6.23
N ILE A 109 2.23 15.68 5.03
CA ILE A 109 3.66 15.57 4.78
C ILE A 109 4.03 16.31 3.49
N GLY A 110 4.84 17.36 3.61
CA GLY A 110 4.98 18.31 2.52
C GLY A 110 3.61 18.86 2.10
N ASP A 111 3.32 18.78 0.82
CA ASP A 111 2.04 19.20 0.24
C ASP A 111 1.04 18.03 0.06
N TYR A 112 1.33 16.85 0.62
CA TYR A 112 0.44 15.70 0.64
C TYR A 112 -0.35 15.65 1.93
N ALA A 113 -1.65 15.31 1.83
CA ALA A 113 -2.47 14.98 2.99
C ALA A 113 -2.92 13.52 2.86
N VAL A 114 -2.66 12.72 3.89
CA VAL A 114 -2.90 11.27 3.87
C VAL A 114 -3.80 10.88 5.03
N LYS A 115 -4.84 10.12 4.72
CA LYS A 115 -5.77 9.55 5.69
C LYS A 115 -5.78 8.02 5.56
N GLY A 116 -5.53 7.31 6.67
CA GLY A 116 -5.70 5.86 6.76
C GLY A 116 -7.17 5.49 6.99
N PHE A 117 -7.60 4.37 6.45
CA PHE A 117 -8.89 3.74 6.71
C PHE A 117 -8.71 2.23 6.85
N THR A 118 -9.58 1.59 7.65
CA THR A 118 -9.43 0.15 7.96
C THR A 118 -9.75 -0.72 6.77
N THR A 119 -8.90 -1.75 6.54
CA THR A 119 -9.15 -2.86 5.61
C THR A 119 -9.14 -4.18 6.38
N PHE A 120 -9.74 -5.23 5.79
CA PHE A 120 -9.77 -6.57 6.39
C PHE A 120 -8.79 -7.47 5.67
N HIS A 121 -7.72 -7.83 6.38
CA HIS A 121 -6.69 -8.77 5.92
C HIS A 121 -6.22 -9.64 7.10
N ASP A 122 -5.51 -10.74 6.84
CA ASP A 122 -5.05 -11.71 7.83
C ASP A 122 -3.81 -11.26 8.62
N THR A 123 -3.88 -10.06 9.16
CA THR A 123 -2.85 -9.39 9.94
C THR A 123 -3.47 -8.67 11.15
N PRO A 124 -2.74 -8.42 12.24
CA PRO A 124 -3.26 -7.75 13.44
C PRO A 124 -3.86 -6.37 13.18
N ALA A 125 -3.34 -5.66 12.16
CA ALA A 125 -3.90 -4.40 11.69
C ALA A 125 -3.60 -4.25 10.19
N SER A 126 -4.60 -3.77 9.42
CA SER A 126 -4.46 -3.47 8.00
C SER A 126 -5.22 -2.20 7.65
N CYS A 127 -4.66 -1.39 6.76
CA CYS A 127 -5.31 -0.17 6.30
C CYS A 127 -5.02 0.11 4.81
N GLY A 128 -5.97 0.81 4.18
CA GLY A 128 -5.76 1.54 2.95
C GLY A 128 -5.45 3.00 3.23
N TYR A 129 -5.05 3.73 2.20
CA TYR A 129 -4.74 5.15 2.29
C TYR A 129 -5.48 5.96 1.24
N GLN A 130 -6.15 7.03 1.68
CA GLN A 130 -6.62 8.10 0.81
C GLN A 130 -5.61 9.24 0.87
N ILE A 131 -5.12 9.65 -0.30
CA ILE A 131 -4.00 10.56 -0.46
C ILE A 131 -4.46 11.74 -1.30
N LYS A 132 -4.43 12.94 -0.73
CA LYS A 132 -4.61 14.17 -1.48
C LYS A 132 -3.26 14.67 -1.95
N THR A 133 -3.12 14.81 -3.25
CA THR A 133 -1.87 15.26 -3.89
C THR A 133 -1.78 16.77 -3.97
N PRO A 134 -0.57 17.36 -4.19
CA PRO A 134 -0.38 18.81 -4.30
C PRO A 134 -1.20 19.49 -5.39
N ASP A 135 -1.56 18.76 -6.45
CA ASP A 135 -2.43 19.23 -7.53
C ASP A 135 -3.94 18.98 -7.27
N GLY A 136 -4.29 18.64 -6.03
CA GLY A 136 -5.66 18.53 -5.54
C GLY A 136 -6.39 17.25 -5.93
N LYS A 137 -5.69 16.25 -6.49
CA LYS A 137 -6.26 14.96 -6.83
C LYS A 137 -6.36 14.05 -5.61
N GLN A 138 -7.41 13.23 -5.58
CA GLN A 138 -7.62 12.20 -4.57
C GLN A 138 -7.17 10.84 -5.14
N VAL A 139 -6.23 10.20 -4.45
CA VAL A 139 -5.72 8.88 -4.79
C VAL A 139 -6.10 7.92 -3.67
N CYS A 140 -6.67 6.77 -4.00
CA CYS A 140 -6.91 5.69 -3.05
C CYS A 140 -5.97 4.53 -3.33
N VAL A 141 -5.27 4.07 -2.29
CA VAL A 141 -4.44 2.85 -2.34
C VAL A 141 -5.05 1.84 -1.37
N CYS A 142 -5.47 0.71 -1.90
CA CYS A 142 -6.14 -0.34 -1.12
C CYS A 142 -5.66 -1.70 -1.63
N THR A 143 -4.58 -2.20 -1.04
CA THR A 143 -3.97 -3.50 -1.34
C THR A 143 -4.22 -4.47 -0.20
N ASP A 144 -4.25 -5.75 -0.51
CA ASP A 144 -4.41 -6.84 0.46
C ASP A 144 -5.64 -6.65 1.35
N LEU A 145 -6.81 -6.85 0.74
CA LEU A 145 -8.09 -6.86 1.46
C LEU A 145 -8.97 -8.01 0.96
N GLY A 146 -9.65 -8.67 1.89
CA GLY A 146 -10.53 -9.80 1.57
C GLY A 146 -11.96 -9.39 1.25
N THR A 147 -12.38 -8.18 1.63
CA THR A 147 -13.75 -7.69 1.43
C THR A 147 -13.81 -6.18 1.30
N VAL A 148 -14.71 -5.70 0.43
CA VAL A 148 -15.02 -4.27 0.27
C VAL A 148 -16.12 -3.91 1.26
N THR A 149 -15.77 -3.18 2.31
CA THR A 149 -16.73 -2.63 3.28
C THR A 149 -17.32 -1.31 2.78
N ASN A 150 -18.38 -0.82 3.45
CA ASN A 150 -18.93 0.51 3.16
C ASN A 150 -17.90 1.63 3.33
N GLU A 151 -16.96 1.51 4.29
CA GLU A 151 -15.87 2.47 4.47
C GLU A 151 -14.90 2.44 3.29
N VAL A 152 -14.47 1.25 2.87
CA VAL A 152 -13.63 1.07 1.67
C VAL A 152 -14.30 1.64 0.44
N ASP A 153 -15.59 1.29 0.20
CA ASP A 153 -16.35 1.78 -0.96
C ASP A 153 -16.45 3.31 -0.99
N MET A 154 -16.68 3.94 0.17
CA MET A 154 -16.67 5.40 0.30
C MET A 154 -15.35 6.03 -0.17
N HIS A 155 -14.20 5.46 0.23
CA HIS A 155 -12.89 5.96 -0.15
C HIS A 155 -12.56 5.70 -1.62
N LEU A 156 -12.96 4.53 -2.16
CA LEU A 156 -12.82 4.21 -3.58
C LEU A 156 -13.65 5.18 -4.44
N SER A 157 -14.93 5.36 -4.11
CA SER A 157 -15.87 6.21 -4.87
C SER A 157 -15.52 7.69 -4.80
N GLY A 158 -14.83 8.14 -3.74
CA GLY A 158 -14.41 9.54 -3.55
C GLY A 158 -13.07 9.88 -4.21
N SER A 159 -12.45 8.96 -4.96
CA SER A 159 -11.10 9.14 -5.50
C SER A 159 -11.08 9.38 -7.00
N ASP A 160 -10.15 10.23 -7.46
CA ASP A 160 -9.87 10.46 -8.89
C ASP A 160 -9.10 9.27 -9.50
N LEU A 161 -8.30 8.58 -8.69
CA LEU A 161 -7.46 7.44 -9.11
C LEU A 161 -7.40 6.41 -7.99
N VAL A 162 -7.55 5.14 -8.35
CA VAL A 162 -7.59 4.03 -7.41
C VAL A 162 -6.54 2.98 -7.77
N LEU A 163 -5.73 2.58 -6.79
CA LEU A 163 -4.91 1.38 -6.83
C LEU A 163 -5.57 0.33 -5.93
N LEU A 164 -6.32 -0.57 -6.55
CA LEU A 164 -7.05 -1.64 -5.86
C LEU A 164 -6.43 -3.00 -6.18
N GLU A 165 -6.41 -3.86 -5.17
CA GLU A 165 -6.02 -5.26 -5.34
C GLU A 165 -6.95 -6.01 -6.32
N SER A 166 -6.33 -6.94 -7.07
CA SER A 166 -7.02 -7.94 -7.88
C SER A 166 -6.15 -9.19 -7.94
N ASN A 167 -6.35 -10.10 -6.98
CA ASN A 167 -5.39 -11.15 -6.68
C ASN A 167 -5.60 -12.45 -7.47
N TYR A 168 -6.85 -12.90 -7.62
CA TYR A 168 -7.10 -14.23 -8.18
C TYR A 168 -8.37 -14.33 -9.01
N ASP A 169 -8.35 -15.22 -10.01
CA ASP A 169 -9.54 -15.74 -10.69
C ASP A 169 -10.12 -16.90 -9.88
N GLU A 170 -11.43 -16.87 -9.61
CA GLU A 170 -12.10 -17.88 -8.78
C GLU A 170 -11.99 -19.29 -9.37
N SER A 171 -12.12 -19.44 -10.69
CA SER A 171 -12.01 -20.72 -11.36
C SER A 171 -10.57 -21.26 -11.30
N MET A 172 -9.58 -20.41 -11.50
CA MET A 172 -8.17 -20.76 -11.38
C MET A 172 -7.79 -21.12 -9.94
N LEU A 173 -8.29 -20.39 -8.95
CA LEU A 173 -8.06 -20.72 -7.54
C LEU A 173 -8.68 -22.07 -7.20
N LYS A 174 -9.95 -22.30 -7.57
CA LYS A 174 -10.69 -23.54 -7.28
C LYS A 174 -10.00 -24.77 -7.90
N ASN A 175 -9.58 -24.68 -9.15
CA ASN A 175 -9.03 -25.80 -9.92
C ASN A 175 -7.49 -25.87 -9.87
N GLY A 176 -6.80 -24.87 -9.34
CA GLY A 176 -5.35 -24.77 -9.27
C GLY A 176 -4.71 -25.77 -8.29
N PRO A 177 -3.38 -25.87 -8.27
CA PRO A 177 -2.64 -26.87 -7.49
C PRO A 177 -2.51 -26.55 -6.00
N TYR A 178 -3.01 -25.40 -5.53
CA TYR A 178 -2.86 -24.98 -4.14
C TYR A 178 -3.58 -25.93 -3.17
N PRO A 179 -3.01 -26.20 -1.96
CA PRO A 179 -3.69 -26.93 -0.90
C PRO A 179 -5.01 -26.28 -0.53
N TYR A 180 -5.98 -27.09 -0.10
CA TYR A 180 -7.33 -26.64 0.25
C TYR A 180 -7.33 -25.49 1.28
N GLU A 181 -6.53 -25.61 2.34
CA GLU A 181 -6.43 -24.58 3.38
C GLU A 181 -5.94 -23.24 2.84
N LEU A 182 -4.98 -23.25 1.91
CA LEU A 182 -4.50 -22.03 1.27
C LEU A 182 -5.57 -21.41 0.36
N LYS A 183 -6.32 -22.23 -0.40
CA LYS A 183 -7.43 -21.73 -1.21
C LYS A 183 -8.51 -21.07 -0.34
N ARG A 184 -8.84 -21.71 0.79
CA ARG A 184 -9.82 -21.18 1.74
C ARG A 184 -9.36 -19.87 2.38
N ARG A 185 -8.09 -19.76 2.73
CA ARG A 185 -7.49 -18.51 3.25
C ARG A 185 -7.57 -17.39 2.22
N ILE A 186 -7.15 -17.65 0.97
CA ILE A 186 -7.17 -16.64 -0.11
C ILE A 186 -8.60 -16.14 -0.36
N ALA A 187 -9.59 -17.02 -0.39
CA ALA A 187 -10.99 -16.68 -0.69
C ALA A 187 -11.80 -16.23 0.54
N SER A 188 -11.17 -15.99 1.69
CA SER A 188 -11.88 -15.56 2.90
C SER A 188 -12.06 -14.03 2.94
N ASP A 189 -12.96 -13.54 3.80
CA ASP A 189 -13.20 -12.11 4.04
C ASP A 189 -11.94 -11.35 4.55
N HIS A 190 -10.92 -12.08 5.01
CA HIS A 190 -9.62 -11.57 5.43
C HIS A 190 -8.49 -12.01 4.48
N GLY A 191 -8.82 -12.59 3.34
CA GLY A 191 -7.86 -13.01 2.32
C GLY A 191 -7.60 -11.91 1.30
N HIS A 192 -8.02 -12.17 0.06
CA HIS A 192 -7.77 -11.28 -1.07
C HIS A 192 -9.02 -11.13 -1.94
N LEU A 193 -9.12 -10.04 -2.68
CA LEU A 193 -10.19 -9.83 -3.65
C LEU A 193 -9.96 -10.65 -4.91
N SER A 194 -11.05 -11.23 -5.44
CA SER A 194 -11.05 -11.86 -6.75
C SER A 194 -11.20 -10.83 -7.88
N LEU A 195 -10.86 -11.23 -9.10
CA LEU A 195 -11.05 -10.44 -10.32
C LEU A 195 -12.51 -10.03 -10.57
N ILE A 196 -13.48 -10.79 -10.06
CA ILE A 196 -14.92 -10.51 -10.21
C ILE A 196 -15.30 -9.19 -9.52
N HIS A 197 -14.70 -8.87 -8.38
CA HIS A 197 -14.99 -7.62 -7.67
C HIS A 197 -14.63 -6.36 -8.46
N ILE A 198 -13.77 -6.48 -9.46
CA ILE A 198 -13.39 -5.37 -10.37
C ILE A 198 -14.26 -5.34 -11.61
N SER A 199 -14.77 -6.50 -12.06
CA SER A 199 -15.54 -6.62 -13.31
C SER A 199 -17.02 -6.30 -13.16
N GLU A 200 -17.54 -6.15 -11.94
CA GLU A 200 -18.88 -5.65 -11.66
C GLU A 200 -18.80 -4.19 -11.15
N PRO A 201 -18.62 -3.21 -12.05
CA PRO A 201 -18.50 -1.82 -11.61
C PRO A 201 -19.87 -1.30 -11.21
N THR A 202 -20.10 -1.10 -9.95
CA THR A 202 -21.17 -0.22 -9.50
C THR A 202 -20.88 1.25 -9.84
N ARG A 203 -19.68 1.59 -10.30
CA ARG A 203 -19.30 2.84 -10.99
C ARG A 203 -17.94 2.67 -11.68
N GLN A 204 -17.81 3.24 -12.85
CA GLN A 204 -16.68 3.27 -13.75
C GLN A 204 -15.42 3.83 -13.05
N ALA A 205 -14.55 2.95 -12.55
CA ALA A 205 -13.18 3.29 -12.25
C ALA A 205 -12.33 2.98 -13.50
N GLU A 206 -11.65 3.97 -14.05
CA GLU A 206 -10.68 3.73 -15.12
C GLU A 206 -9.46 3.04 -14.52
N ILE A 207 -9.26 1.78 -14.89
CA ILE A 207 -8.06 1.02 -14.54
C ILE A 207 -6.99 1.37 -15.57
N SER A 208 -5.95 2.06 -15.12
CA SER A 208 -4.75 2.32 -15.93
C SER A 208 -3.73 1.21 -15.63
N TYR A 209 -3.38 0.40 -16.64
CA TYR A 209 -2.29 -0.59 -16.59
C TYR A 209 -0.93 0.07 -16.84
#